data_1709edf80a3549e1bf3e0d3cd58665fb
#
_entry.id   1709edf80a3549e1bf3e0d3cd58665fb
#
_cell.length_a   1.000
_cell.length_b   1.000
_cell.length_c   1.000
_cell.angle_alpha   90.00
_cell.angle_beta   90.00
_cell.angle_gamma   90.00
#
_symmetry.space_group_name_H-M   'P 1'
#
loop_
_entity.id
_entity.type
_entity.pdbx_description
1 polymer ?
#
loop_
_entity_poly.entity_id
_entity_poly.type
_entity_poly.pdbx_seq_one_letter_code
_entity_poly.pdbx_strand_id
1 'polypeptide(L)'
;MQESGYDAGILTATIAPEWKTETNPNGLTVYKLVPKKGLFAGHTYEFRLLVGGSEQGAPLEYTAPAGNTIPNGDMEDASLSCWTQNNKTAEFWGSGNNTFTKGLCTQAPFAGDTRAKLQATSAVGVLASGNLFTGLFQKDLITRGVVSFGQTYAWKARPRALKVQYFAEHIGPVDIDKKFGAPIGMGDQDRARIMVAIVDWNARREVGSGTEPPTGTWD
;
A
#
# COMPACT_ATOMS: atom_id res chain seq x y z
N MET A 1 -4.24 20.78 -15.03
CA MET A 1 -5.07 20.52 -13.85
C MET A 1 -4.30 21.03 -12.65
N GLN A 2 -4.80 22.03 -11.98
CA GLN A 2 -4.14 22.59 -10.79
C GLN A 2 -4.70 21.84 -9.57
N GLU A 3 -3.89 21.00 -8.95
CA GLU A 3 -4.24 20.29 -7.73
C GLU A 3 -3.98 21.16 -6.50
N SER A 4 -4.56 22.34 -6.43
CA SER A 4 -4.51 23.12 -5.21
C SER A 4 -5.76 22.88 -4.39
N GLY A 5 -5.58 22.30 -3.22
CA GLY A 5 -6.62 22.19 -2.22
C GLY A 5 -7.63 21.04 -2.46
N TYR A 6 -7.17 19.81 -2.37
CA TYR A 6 -8.05 18.66 -2.36
C TYR A 6 -9.15 18.73 -1.28
N ASP A 7 -8.92 19.45 -0.22
CA ASP A 7 -9.90 19.67 0.84
C ASP A 7 -10.94 20.75 0.49
N ALA A 8 -10.69 21.56 -0.52
CA ALA A 8 -11.64 22.58 -0.99
C ALA A 8 -12.54 22.12 -2.15
N GLY A 9 -12.25 20.95 -2.74
CA GLY A 9 -13.15 20.30 -3.70
C GLY A 9 -13.28 20.94 -5.07
N ILE A 10 -12.44 21.90 -5.44
CA ILE A 10 -12.54 22.54 -6.76
C ILE A 10 -11.43 22.02 -7.66
N LEU A 11 -11.81 21.22 -8.64
CA LEU A 11 -10.96 20.83 -9.76
C LEU A 11 -11.37 21.64 -10.99
N THR A 12 -10.47 22.43 -11.53
CA THR A 12 -10.70 23.12 -12.81
C THR A 12 -9.99 22.36 -13.91
N ALA A 13 -10.73 21.87 -14.86
CA ALA A 13 -10.19 21.23 -16.06
C ALA A 13 -10.71 21.93 -17.30
N THR A 14 -9.84 22.20 -18.26
CA THR A 14 -10.21 22.71 -19.58
C THR A 14 -10.28 21.56 -20.56
N ILE A 15 -11.30 21.54 -21.43
CA ILE A 15 -11.39 20.56 -22.51
C ILE A 15 -10.20 20.75 -23.45
N ALA A 16 -9.42 19.69 -23.61
CA ALA A 16 -8.29 19.64 -24.52
C ALA A 16 -8.64 18.73 -25.73
N PRO A 17 -7.97 18.89 -26.87
CA PRO A 17 -8.24 18.07 -28.07
C PRO A 17 -8.12 16.57 -27.87
N GLU A 18 -7.34 16.14 -26.90
CA GLU A 18 -7.18 14.73 -26.51
C GLU A 18 -8.38 14.15 -25.73
N TRP A 19 -9.38 14.95 -25.39
CA TRP A 19 -10.58 14.42 -24.76
C TRP A 19 -11.32 13.52 -25.73
N LYS A 20 -11.69 12.34 -25.22
CA LYS A 20 -12.44 11.39 -26.02
C LYS A 20 -13.86 11.92 -26.27
N THR A 21 -14.24 11.91 -27.52
CA THR A 21 -15.62 12.18 -27.94
C THR A 21 -16.24 10.89 -28.44
N GLU A 22 -17.50 10.69 -28.09
CA GLU A 22 -18.31 9.57 -28.57
C GLU A 22 -19.60 10.16 -29.19
N THR A 23 -20.13 9.55 -30.24
CA THR A 23 -21.45 9.90 -30.76
C THR A 23 -22.47 8.96 -30.12
N ASN A 24 -23.44 9.50 -29.41
CA ASN A 24 -24.51 8.68 -28.85
C ASN A 24 -25.50 8.20 -29.95
N PRO A 25 -26.41 7.25 -29.64
CA PRO A 25 -27.38 6.75 -30.61
C PRO A 25 -28.30 7.82 -31.24
N ASN A 26 -28.41 8.98 -30.60
CA ASN A 26 -29.20 10.11 -31.09
C ASN A 26 -28.38 11.09 -31.92
N GLY A 27 -27.15 10.75 -32.31
CA GLY A 27 -26.27 11.58 -33.12
C GLY A 27 -25.61 12.75 -32.38
N LEU A 28 -25.74 12.84 -31.06
CA LEU A 28 -25.13 13.91 -30.28
C LEU A 28 -23.68 13.56 -29.89
N THR A 29 -22.81 14.55 -29.96
CA THR A 29 -21.42 14.40 -29.47
C THR A 29 -21.39 14.40 -27.96
N VAL A 30 -20.83 13.34 -27.38
CA VAL A 30 -20.61 13.19 -25.95
C VAL A 30 -19.13 13.41 -25.66
N TYR A 31 -18.84 14.34 -24.77
CA TYR A 31 -17.49 14.58 -24.27
C TYR A 31 -17.24 13.78 -23.00
N LYS A 32 -16.23 12.92 -23.01
CA LYS A 32 -15.88 12.08 -21.87
C LYS A 32 -14.65 12.62 -21.16
N LEU A 33 -14.84 13.13 -19.94
CA LEU A 33 -13.76 13.52 -19.07
C LEU A 33 -13.26 12.32 -18.27
N VAL A 34 -11.97 11.99 -18.41
CA VAL A 34 -11.30 11.02 -17.55
C VAL A 34 -10.22 11.73 -16.75
N PRO A 35 -10.42 11.98 -15.45
CA PRO A 35 -9.41 12.59 -14.61
C PRO A 35 -8.15 11.73 -14.57
N LYS A 36 -6.96 12.30 -14.85
CA LYS A 36 -5.68 11.56 -14.89
C LYS A 36 -5.36 10.83 -13.59
N LYS A 37 -5.71 11.41 -12.45
CA LYS A 37 -5.43 10.82 -11.13
C LYS A 37 -6.65 10.20 -10.46
N GLY A 38 -7.79 10.21 -11.12
CA GLY A 38 -9.07 9.78 -10.56
C GLY A 38 -9.61 10.74 -9.50
N LEU A 39 -10.83 10.46 -9.05
CA LEU A 39 -11.52 11.21 -8.00
C LEU A 39 -11.31 10.52 -6.65
N PHE A 40 -11.21 11.31 -5.58
CA PHE A 40 -11.07 10.75 -4.23
C PHE A 40 -12.32 10.01 -3.78
N ALA A 41 -12.11 8.86 -3.19
CA ALA A 41 -13.17 8.02 -2.65
C ALA A 41 -14.06 8.77 -1.65
N GLY A 42 -15.37 8.63 -1.82
CA GLY A 42 -16.37 9.21 -0.94
C GLY A 42 -16.55 10.73 -1.00
N HIS A 43 -15.83 11.42 -1.92
CA HIS A 43 -15.97 12.86 -2.08
C HIS A 43 -17.06 13.18 -3.09
N THR A 44 -17.82 14.25 -2.83
CA THR A 44 -18.77 14.84 -3.75
C THR A 44 -18.08 15.97 -4.53
N TYR A 45 -18.25 15.93 -5.84
CA TYR A 45 -17.71 16.90 -6.79
C TYR A 45 -18.85 17.57 -7.52
N GLU A 46 -18.73 18.87 -7.73
CA GLU A 46 -19.60 19.64 -8.57
C GLU A 46 -18.91 19.93 -9.92
N PHE A 47 -19.54 19.56 -11.01
CA PHE A 47 -19.05 19.79 -12.36
C PHE A 47 -19.87 20.91 -13.01
N ARG A 48 -19.18 21.93 -13.53
CA ARG A 48 -19.77 23.04 -14.25
C ARG A 48 -19.21 23.10 -15.65
N LEU A 49 -20.08 23.19 -16.65
CA LEU A 49 -19.67 23.41 -18.03
C LEU A 49 -19.52 24.90 -18.28
N LEU A 50 -18.34 25.31 -18.75
CA LEU A 50 -18.04 26.68 -19.15
C LEU A 50 -17.80 26.73 -20.67
N VAL A 51 -18.52 27.56 -21.38
CA VAL A 51 -18.31 27.84 -22.80
C VAL A 51 -18.06 29.33 -22.96
N GLY A 52 -16.89 29.69 -23.48
CA GLY A 52 -16.50 31.09 -23.59
C GLY A 52 -16.46 31.86 -22.25
N GLY A 53 -16.24 31.14 -21.13
CA GLY A 53 -16.23 31.72 -19.78
C GLY A 53 -17.60 31.82 -19.10
N SER A 54 -18.69 31.48 -19.78
CA SER A 54 -20.06 31.49 -19.23
C SER A 54 -20.51 30.09 -18.87
N GLU A 55 -21.15 29.94 -17.71
CA GLU A 55 -21.76 28.66 -17.30
C GLU A 55 -22.91 28.26 -18.22
N GLN A 56 -22.95 26.99 -18.55
CA GLN A 56 -23.98 26.39 -19.41
C GLN A 56 -24.70 25.26 -18.66
N GLY A 57 -25.99 25.47 -18.44
CA GLY A 57 -26.81 24.51 -17.73
C GLY A 57 -26.63 24.53 -16.21
N ALA A 58 -27.31 23.62 -15.55
CA ALA A 58 -27.17 23.42 -14.10
C ALA A 58 -25.88 22.65 -13.78
N PRO A 59 -25.24 22.91 -12.64
CA PRO A 59 -24.14 22.08 -12.15
C PRO A 59 -24.55 20.61 -11.99
N LEU A 60 -23.64 19.71 -12.27
CA LEU A 60 -23.81 18.27 -12.04
C LEU A 60 -23.04 17.86 -10.79
N GLU A 61 -23.75 17.36 -9.81
CA GLU A 61 -23.11 16.75 -8.64
C GLU A 61 -22.83 15.26 -8.89
N TYR A 62 -21.67 14.82 -8.46
CA TYR A 62 -21.25 13.42 -8.50
C TYR A 62 -20.49 13.05 -7.24
N THR A 63 -20.93 12.02 -6.54
CA THR A 63 -20.20 11.45 -5.42
C THR A 63 -19.39 10.25 -5.88
N ALA A 64 -18.08 10.34 -5.73
CA ALA A 64 -17.20 9.23 -6.04
C ALA A 64 -17.49 8.03 -5.12
N PRO A 65 -17.38 6.78 -5.62
CA PRO A 65 -17.60 5.60 -4.81
C PRO A 65 -16.77 5.60 -3.53
N ALA A 66 -17.26 4.95 -2.48
CA ALA A 66 -16.47 4.71 -1.28
C ALA A 66 -15.18 3.93 -1.62
N GLY A 67 -14.13 4.17 -0.85
CA GLY A 67 -12.89 3.42 -0.99
C GLY A 67 -13.04 1.96 -0.59
N ASN A 68 -12.16 1.12 -1.06
CA ASN A 68 -12.10 -0.28 -0.69
C ASN A 68 -11.33 -0.43 0.64
N THR A 69 -11.69 -1.43 1.42
CA THR A 69 -10.91 -1.86 2.57
C THR A 69 -9.69 -2.68 2.10
N ILE A 70 -8.64 -2.65 2.89
CA ILE A 70 -7.51 -3.56 2.70
C ILE A 70 -7.93 -4.95 3.15
N PRO A 71 -7.72 -6.01 2.34
CA PRO A 71 -8.05 -7.37 2.74
C PRO A 71 -7.39 -7.73 4.08
N ASN A 72 -8.18 -8.24 5.03
CA ASN A 72 -7.75 -8.52 6.41
C ASN A 72 -6.94 -7.36 7.04
N GLY A 73 -7.36 -6.11 6.81
CA GLY A 73 -6.72 -4.93 7.40
C GLY A 73 -6.93 -4.81 8.91
N ASP A 74 -7.91 -5.49 9.44
CA ASP A 74 -8.21 -5.66 10.87
C ASP A 74 -7.37 -6.74 11.55
N MET A 75 -6.65 -7.57 10.78
CA MET A 75 -5.78 -8.66 11.25
C MET A 75 -6.52 -9.79 11.98
N GLU A 76 -7.83 -9.96 11.76
CA GLU A 76 -8.67 -10.95 12.46
C GLU A 76 -8.59 -12.36 11.85
N ASP A 77 -8.24 -12.51 10.58
CA ASP A 77 -8.17 -13.79 9.91
C ASP A 77 -6.96 -14.62 10.35
N ALA A 78 -7.20 -15.54 11.28
CA ALA A 78 -6.17 -16.46 11.81
C ALA A 78 -5.68 -17.50 10.79
N SER A 79 -6.38 -17.68 9.67
CA SER A 79 -6.05 -18.72 8.68
C SER A 79 -4.92 -18.29 7.73
N LEU A 80 -4.53 -17.00 7.72
CA LEU A 80 -3.52 -16.50 6.81
C LEU A 80 -2.13 -17.10 7.11
N SER A 81 -1.43 -17.45 6.05
CA SER A 81 -0.11 -18.07 6.13
C SER A 81 1.00 -17.10 6.56
N CYS A 82 0.77 -15.80 6.52
CA CYS A 82 1.74 -14.80 6.99
C CYS A 82 2.02 -14.91 8.51
N TRP A 83 1.11 -15.53 9.29
CA TRP A 83 1.33 -15.82 10.72
C TRP A 83 2.24 -17.02 10.98
N THR A 84 2.47 -17.82 9.96
CA THR A 84 3.27 -19.04 10.03
C THR A 84 4.47 -18.97 9.09
N GLN A 85 5.11 -20.11 8.83
CA GLN A 85 6.26 -20.22 7.93
C GLN A 85 5.91 -20.60 6.49
N ASN A 86 4.63 -20.62 6.13
CA ASN A 86 4.15 -21.11 4.83
C ASN A 86 3.43 -20.01 4.05
N ASN A 87 4.17 -18.98 3.63
CA ASN A 87 3.60 -17.91 2.82
C ASN A 87 3.00 -18.44 1.51
N LYS A 88 1.77 -18.02 1.19
CA LYS A 88 1.06 -18.41 -0.02
C LYS A 88 0.90 -17.24 -0.99
N THR A 89 1.11 -17.51 -2.26
CA THR A 89 1.08 -16.49 -3.33
C THR A 89 -0.28 -15.83 -3.52
N ALA A 90 -1.35 -16.52 -3.19
CA ALA A 90 -2.73 -16.03 -3.36
C ALA A 90 -3.18 -15.10 -2.22
N GLU A 91 -2.45 -15.03 -1.12
CA GLU A 91 -2.80 -14.20 0.02
C GLU A 91 -2.29 -12.77 -0.16
N PHE A 92 -3.04 -11.81 0.39
CA PHE A 92 -2.69 -10.40 0.31
C PHE A 92 -1.43 -10.07 1.13
N TRP A 93 -1.34 -10.67 2.33
CA TRP A 93 -0.26 -10.44 3.26
C TRP A 93 0.79 -11.54 3.21
N GLY A 94 2.04 -11.14 3.32
CA GLY A 94 3.20 -12.01 3.51
C GLY A 94 4.07 -11.52 4.66
N SER A 95 4.91 -12.41 5.17
CA SER A 95 5.88 -12.10 6.22
C SER A 95 7.18 -12.85 5.98
N GLY A 96 8.24 -12.46 6.66
CA GLY A 96 9.52 -13.16 6.64
C GLY A 96 9.56 -14.47 7.44
N ASN A 97 8.41 -14.90 7.98
CA ASN A 97 8.33 -16.18 8.71
C ASN A 97 8.77 -17.34 7.82
N ASN A 98 9.69 -18.14 8.33
CA ASN A 98 10.16 -19.36 7.69
C ASN A 98 10.73 -20.32 8.74
N THR A 99 11.29 -21.46 8.32
CA THR A 99 11.83 -22.48 9.24
C THR A 99 12.94 -21.96 10.18
N PHE A 100 13.68 -20.93 9.80
CA PHE A 100 14.79 -20.37 10.57
C PHE A 100 14.39 -19.12 11.35
N THR A 101 13.39 -18.38 10.86
CA THR A 101 12.92 -17.11 11.44
C THR A 101 11.43 -17.23 11.76
N LYS A 102 11.11 -17.94 12.81
CA LYS A 102 9.73 -18.06 13.30
C LYS A 102 9.38 -16.87 14.18
N GLY A 103 8.13 -16.42 14.09
CA GLY A 103 7.59 -15.40 14.97
C GLY A 103 7.97 -13.96 14.60
N LEU A 104 8.49 -13.72 13.40
CA LEU A 104 8.70 -12.37 12.88
C LEU A 104 7.39 -11.60 12.74
N CYS A 105 6.31 -12.31 12.46
CA CYS A 105 4.96 -11.81 12.40
C CYS A 105 4.01 -12.86 12.97
N THR A 106 3.21 -12.48 13.97
CA THR A 106 2.22 -13.35 14.58
C THR A 106 0.94 -12.56 14.87
N GLN A 107 -0.18 -13.26 15.04
CA GLN A 107 -1.35 -12.65 15.64
C GLN A 107 -1.16 -12.55 17.16
N ALA A 108 -1.60 -11.46 17.74
CA ALA A 108 -1.62 -11.28 19.19
C ALA A 108 -2.85 -10.48 19.61
N PRO A 109 -3.46 -10.83 20.75
CA PRO A 109 -4.53 -10.01 21.32
C PRO A 109 -3.97 -8.69 21.84
N PHE A 110 -4.70 -7.61 21.61
CA PHE A 110 -4.38 -6.30 22.14
C PHE A 110 -5.64 -5.47 22.35
N ALA A 111 -5.90 -5.06 23.58
CA ALA A 111 -7.05 -4.23 23.96
C ALA A 111 -8.42 -4.78 23.54
N GLY A 112 -8.59 -6.11 23.59
CA GLY A 112 -9.85 -6.79 23.23
C GLY A 112 -10.03 -7.08 21.74
N ASP A 113 -9.00 -6.88 20.96
CA ASP A 113 -8.98 -7.01 19.50
C ASP A 113 -7.73 -7.79 19.07
N THR A 114 -7.62 -8.18 17.81
CA THR A 114 -6.45 -8.90 17.28
C THR A 114 -5.54 -7.95 16.50
N ARG A 115 -4.25 -8.12 16.62
CA ARG A 115 -3.23 -7.30 15.95
C ARG A 115 -2.11 -8.15 15.37
N ALA A 116 -1.49 -7.66 14.33
CA ALA A 116 -0.20 -8.18 13.88
C ALA A 116 0.89 -7.75 14.87
N LYS A 117 1.51 -8.71 15.52
CA LYS A 117 2.71 -8.50 16.35
C LYS A 117 3.95 -8.74 15.49
N LEU A 118 4.79 -7.71 15.35
CA LEU A 118 6.06 -7.78 14.65
C LEU A 118 7.19 -7.83 15.69
N GLN A 119 8.04 -8.84 15.61
CA GLN A 119 9.13 -9.04 16.55
C GLN A 119 10.38 -9.49 15.81
N ALA A 120 11.48 -8.79 16.04
CA ALA A 120 12.79 -9.23 15.54
C ALA A 120 13.25 -10.51 16.26
N THR A 121 13.98 -11.34 15.56
CA THR A 121 14.61 -12.55 16.11
C THR A 121 16.01 -12.76 15.55
N SER A 122 16.77 -13.66 16.12
CA SER A 122 18.05 -14.08 15.56
C SER A 122 17.92 -15.38 14.81
N ALA A 123 18.42 -15.41 13.58
CA ALA A 123 18.57 -16.62 12.79
C ALA A 123 20.06 -16.84 12.51
N VAL A 124 20.64 -17.91 13.06
CA VAL A 124 22.07 -18.26 12.85
C VAL A 124 23.00 -17.08 13.22
N GLY A 125 22.61 -16.27 14.22
CA GLY A 125 23.36 -15.09 14.64
C GLY A 125 23.24 -13.86 13.74
N VAL A 126 22.26 -13.85 12.84
CA VAL A 126 21.89 -12.68 12.04
C VAL A 126 20.55 -12.15 12.53
N LEU A 127 20.47 -10.85 12.74
CA LEU A 127 19.20 -10.20 13.10
C LEU A 127 18.24 -10.31 11.92
N ALA A 128 17.06 -10.87 12.20
CA ALA A 128 15.92 -10.88 11.28
C ALA A 128 14.82 -9.98 11.85
N SER A 129 14.54 -8.91 11.17
CA SER A 129 13.53 -7.92 11.60
C SER A 129 12.12 -8.48 11.49
N GLY A 130 11.27 -8.18 12.49
CA GLY A 130 9.83 -8.41 12.39
C GLY A 130 9.24 -7.64 11.22
N ASN A 131 8.43 -8.31 10.38
CA ASN A 131 7.90 -7.69 9.17
C ASN A 131 6.56 -8.27 8.74
N LEU A 132 5.74 -7.42 8.14
CA LEU A 132 4.51 -7.75 7.45
C LEU A 132 4.43 -6.87 6.20
N PHE A 133 4.10 -7.45 5.07
CA PHE A 133 4.05 -6.73 3.79
C PHE A 133 3.01 -7.33 2.85
N THR A 134 2.62 -6.56 1.86
CA THR A 134 1.79 -7.09 0.76
C THR A 134 2.69 -7.76 -0.26
N GLY A 135 2.53 -9.07 -0.44
CA GLY A 135 3.36 -9.85 -1.34
C GLY A 135 3.75 -11.22 -0.82
N LEU A 136 4.85 -11.74 -1.32
CA LEU A 136 5.33 -13.09 -1.03
C LEU A 136 6.78 -13.07 -0.55
N PHE A 137 7.07 -13.84 0.49
CA PHE A 137 8.44 -14.17 0.87
C PHE A 137 8.81 -15.54 0.33
N GLN A 138 9.99 -15.63 -0.29
CA GLN A 138 10.62 -16.86 -0.72
C GLN A 138 12.02 -16.95 -0.13
N LYS A 139 12.32 -18.10 0.48
CA LYS A 139 13.66 -18.37 0.97
C LYS A 139 14.51 -18.89 -0.19
N ASP A 140 15.61 -18.20 -0.46
CA ASP A 140 16.59 -18.61 -1.48
C ASP A 140 17.70 -19.46 -0.84
N LEU A 141 18.35 -18.94 0.20
CA LEU A 141 19.40 -19.62 0.96
C LEU A 141 19.09 -19.56 2.47
N ILE A 142 19.91 -20.24 3.30
CA ILE A 142 19.75 -20.22 4.76
C ILE A 142 19.77 -18.80 5.32
N THR A 143 20.63 -17.94 4.79
CA THR A 143 20.83 -16.55 5.24
C THR A 143 20.26 -15.51 4.30
N ARG A 144 19.59 -15.94 3.23
CA ARG A 144 19.06 -15.06 2.22
C ARG A 144 17.62 -15.42 1.86
N GLY A 145 16.79 -14.40 1.76
CA GLY A 145 15.44 -14.50 1.27
C GLY A 145 15.16 -13.47 0.17
N VAL A 146 14.13 -13.69 -0.58
CA VAL A 146 13.63 -12.76 -1.58
C VAL A 146 12.19 -12.41 -1.24
N VAL A 147 11.88 -11.15 -1.21
CA VAL A 147 10.52 -10.63 -1.06
C VAL A 147 10.03 -10.13 -2.41
N SER A 148 8.93 -10.69 -2.88
CA SER A 148 8.21 -10.16 -4.03
C SER A 148 7.13 -9.21 -3.53
N PHE A 149 7.40 -7.90 -3.52
CA PHE A 149 6.47 -6.88 -3.06
C PHE A 149 5.35 -6.62 -4.07
N GLY A 150 4.21 -6.34 -3.54
CA GLY A 150 3.03 -5.88 -4.25
C GLY A 150 1.92 -6.93 -4.31
N GLN A 151 0.71 -6.44 -4.12
CA GLN A 151 -0.54 -7.17 -4.34
C GLN A 151 -1.51 -6.25 -5.05
N THR A 152 -2.33 -6.84 -5.89
CA THR A 152 -3.38 -6.07 -6.59
C THR A 152 -4.34 -5.48 -5.57
N TYR A 153 -4.52 -4.18 -5.65
CA TYR A 153 -5.53 -3.46 -4.89
C TYR A 153 -6.59 -2.94 -5.85
N ALA A 154 -7.72 -3.65 -5.90
CA ALA A 154 -8.85 -3.25 -6.73
C ALA A 154 -9.59 -2.08 -6.06
N TRP A 155 -9.52 -0.91 -6.67
CA TRP A 155 -10.19 0.29 -6.18
C TRP A 155 -11.07 0.92 -7.28
N LYS A 156 -12.20 1.48 -6.86
CA LYS A 156 -13.14 2.16 -7.77
C LYS A 156 -12.97 3.68 -7.74
N ALA A 157 -12.31 4.20 -6.72
CA ALA A 157 -11.97 5.60 -6.58
C ALA A 157 -10.65 5.73 -5.83
N ARG A 158 -9.91 6.82 -6.07
CA ARG A 158 -8.59 7.07 -5.47
C ARG A 158 -8.69 7.10 -3.94
N PRO A 159 -7.93 6.28 -3.20
CA PRO A 159 -7.93 6.35 -1.74
C PRO A 159 -7.34 7.67 -1.27
N ARG A 160 -7.93 8.23 -0.22
CA ARG A 160 -7.49 9.50 0.38
C ARG A 160 -6.37 9.29 1.40
N ALA A 161 -6.52 8.26 2.22
CA ALA A 161 -5.59 7.97 3.31
C ALA A 161 -5.59 6.49 3.64
N LEU A 162 -4.48 6.01 4.18
CA LEU A 162 -4.40 4.78 4.95
C LEU A 162 -4.32 5.16 6.42
N LYS A 163 -5.23 4.62 7.23
CA LYS A 163 -5.16 4.75 8.69
C LYS A 163 -4.54 3.48 9.24
N VAL A 164 -3.47 3.64 10.01
CA VAL A 164 -2.78 2.55 10.70
C VAL A 164 -2.82 2.83 12.19
N GLN A 165 -3.33 1.87 12.95
CA GLN A 165 -3.26 1.90 14.41
C GLN A 165 -2.07 1.03 14.82
N TYR A 166 -1.15 1.58 15.58
CA TYR A 166 0.05 0.86 16.01
C TYR A 166 0.39 1.14 17.46
N PHE A 167 1.09 0.21 18.07
CA PHE A 167 1.70 0.32 19.40
C PHE A 167 3.14 -0.17 19.32
N ALA A 168 4.07 0.60 19.87
CA ALA A 168 5.47 0.22 19.96
C ALA A 168 5.79 -0.14 21.43
N GLU A 169 5.95 -1.43 21.71
CA GLU A 169 6.25 -1.92 23.04
C GLU A 169 7.72 -1.71 23.38
N HIS A 170 8.60 -2.10 22.47
CA HIS A 170 10.04 -1.97 22.65
C HIS A 170 10.73 -1.75 21.31
N ILE A 171 11.38 -0.61 21.18
CA ILE A 171 12.30 -0.29 20.09
C ILE A 171 13.58 0.22 20.77
N GLY A 172 14.57 -0.63 20.86
CA GLY A 172 15.78 -0.34 21.63
C GLY A 172 17.05 -0.70 20.86
N PRO A 173 18.20 -0.58 21.50
CA PRO A 173 19.44 -1.02 20.89
C PRO A 173 19.39 -2.51 20.56
N VAL A 174 20.02 -2.89 19.45
CA VAL A 174 20.19 -4.29 19.05
C VAL A 174 21.14 -4.97 20.01
N ASP A 175 20.79 -6.16 20.50
CA ASP A 175 21.54 -6.99 21.43
C ASP A 175 22.22 -8.22 20.77
N ILE A 176 22.24 -8.24 19.45
CA ILE A 176 22.78 -9.34 18.64
C ILE A 176 24.02 -8.85 17.89
N ASP A 177 25.13 -9.56 18.01
CA ASP A 177 26.35 -9.28 17.27
C ASP A 177 26.18 -9.31 15.76
N LYS A 178 26.88 -8.42 15.07
CA LYS A 178 26.94 -8.45 13.60
C LYS A 178 27.66 -9.70 13.14
N LYS A 179 26.96 -10.50 12.30
CA LYS A 179 27.55 -11.65 11.61
C LYS A 179 27.21 -11.57 10.12
N PHE A 180 28.07 -12.18 9.30
CA PHE A 180 27.86 -12.30 7.86
C PHE A 180 27.58 -10.96 7.15
N GLY A 181 28.18 -9.87 7.59
CA GLY A 181 27.99 -8.54 6.99
C GLY A 181 26.62 -7.92 7.25
N ALA A 182 25.92 -8.33 8.30
CA ALA A 182 24.65 -7.71 8.69
C ALA A 182 24.79 -6.18 8.81
N PRO A 183 23.84 -5.39 8.31
CA PRO A 183 23.93 -3.93 8.32
C PRO A 183 23.83 -3.35 9.72
N ILE A 184 23.10 -4.00 10.63
CA ILE A 184 22.94 -3.59 12.03
C ILE A 184 23.31 -4.73 12.99
N GLY A 185 23.71 -4.40 14.20
CA GLY A 185 24.02 -5.36 15.24
C GLY A 185 24.24 -4.67 16.59
N MET A 186 24.90 -5.35 17.52
CA MET A 186 25.08 -4.95 18.92
C MET A 186 25.32 -3.45 19.10
N GLY A 187 24.42 -2.79 19.83
CA GLY A 187 24.48 -1.37 20.14
C GLY A 187 23.92 -0.42 19.08
N ASP A 188 23.66 -0.90 17.87
CA ASP A 188 22.99 -0.07 16.85
C ASP A 188 21.52 0.16 17.24
N GLN A 189 21.00 1.34 16.94
CA GLN A 189 19.61 1.68 17.22
C GLN A 189 18.67 1.00 16.21
N ASP A 190 17.76 0.18 16.71
CA ASP A 190 16.67 -0.37 15.89
C ASP A 190 15.61 0.70 15.55
N ARG A 191 14.83 0.47 14.52
CA ARG A 191 13.78 1.38 14.04
C ARG A 191 12.59 0.61 13.50
N ALA A 192 11.40 1.10 13.82
CA ALA A 192 10.20 0.69 13.13
C ALA A 192 9.95 1.57 11.90
N ARG A 193 9.50 0.96 10.80
CA ARG A 193 9.13 1.68 9.57
C ARG A 193 7.78 1.18 9.08
N ILE A 194 6.90 2.11 8.74
CA ILE A 194 5.66 1.84 8.00
C ILE A 194 5.80 2.51 6.65
N MET A 195 5.66 1.73 5.57
CA MET A 195 5.71 2.23 4.20
C MET A 195 4.43 1.86 3.48
N VAL A 196 3.91 2.81 2.72
CA VAL A 196 2.74 2.61 1.87
C VAL A 196 3.01 3.22 0.51
N ALA A 197 2.77 2.46 -0.54
CA ALA A 197 2.81 2.93 -1.90
C ALA A 197 1.66 2.30 -2.70
N ILE A 198 1.03 3.07 -3.55
CA ILE A 198 0.14 2.58 -4.59
C ILE A 198 0.85 2.87 -5.91
N VAL A 199 1.12 1.80 -6.65
CA VAL A 199 1.95 1.85 -7.83
C VAL A 199 1.23 1.21 -9.00
N ASP A 200 1.51 1.67 -10.20
CA ASP A 200 1.04 1.07 -11.45
C ASP A 200 2.13 0.12 -11.99
N TRP A 201 2.19 -1.06 -11.39
CA TRP A 201 3.12 -2.10 -11.80
C TRP A 201 2.40 -3.22 -12.56
N ASN A 202 3.02 -3.70 -13.59
CA ASN A 202 2.56 -4.87 -14.32
C ASN A 202 3.05 -6.20 -13.71
N ALA A 203 3.99 -6.15 -12.75
CA ALA A 203 4.51 -7.30 -12.03
C ALA A 203 5.01 -6.90 -10.64
N ARG A 204 5.11 -7.86 -9.73
CA ARG A 204 5.71 -7.66 -8.40
C ARG A 204 7.17 -7.27 -8.53
N ARG A 205 7.67 -6.47 -7.58
CA ARG A 205 9.08 -6.13 -7.48
C ARG A 205 9.77 -7.04 -6.46
N GLU A 206 10.89 -7.61 -6.85
CA GLU A 206 11.67 -8.50 -6.01
C GLU A 206 12.84 -7.77 -5.35
N VAL A 207 13.02 -8.03 -4.07
CA VAL A 207 14.10 -7.45 -3.25
C VAL A 207 14.72 -8.56 -2.42
N GLY A 208 16.03 -8.73 -2.53
CA GLY A 208 16.80 -9.66 -1.70
C GLY A 208 16.93 -9.15 -0.26
N SER A 209 17.08 -10.06 0.69
CA SER A 209 17.34 -9.69 2.09
C SER A 209 18.65 -8.88 2.22
N GLY A 210 18.64 -7.90 3.12
CA GLY A 210 19.76 -6.97 3.31
C GLY A 210 19.78 -5.80 2.32
N THR A 211 18.87 -5.76 1.34
CA THR A 211 18.68 -4.60 0.48
C THR A 211 17.55 -3.75 0.99
N GLU A 212 17.72 -2.44 0.95
CA GLU A 212 16.61 -1.52 1.19
C GLU A 212 15.56 -1.74 0.10
N PRO A 213 14.26 -1.60 0.44
CA PRO A 213 13.22 -1.53 -0.58
C PRO A 213 13.61 -0.48 -1.62
N PRO A 214 13.30 -0.68 -2.89
CA PRO A 214 13.68 0.28 -3.92
C PRO A 214 13.23 1.69 -3.50
N THR A 215 14.21 2.54 -3.25
CA THR A 215 14.01 3.97 -3.02
C THR A 215 14.20 4.64 -4.37
N GLY A 216 13.16 4.93 -5.05
CA GLY A 216 13.19 5.55 -6.35
C GLY A 216 11.79 5.93 -6.80
N THR A 217 11.66 6.44 -7.99
CA THR A 217 10.37 6.67 -8.61
C THR A 217 9.64 5.34 -8.68
N TRP A 218 8.60 5.24 -7.90
CA TRP A 218 7.63 4.16 -7.92
C TRP A 218 6.63 4.45 -9.06
N ASP A 219 7.14 4.45 -10.29
CA ASP A 219 6.34 4.68 -11.50
C ASP A 219 5.66 3.41 -11.96
#